data_cfd9bf98a5a88c48a91dd382bce93b64
#
_entry.id   cfd9bf98a5a88c48a91dd382bce93b64
#
_cell.length_a   1.000
_cell.length_b   1.000
_cell.length_c   1.000
_cell.angle_alpha   90.00
_cell.angle_beta   90.00
_cell.angle_gamma   90.00
#
_symmetry.space_group_name_H-M   'P 1'
#
loop_
_entity.id
_entity.type
_entity.pdbx_description
1 polymer ?
#
loop_
_entity_poly.entity_id
_entity_poly.type
_entity_poly.pdbx_seq_one_letter_code
_entity_poly.pdbx_strand_id
1 'polypeptide(L)'
;MMLSEFQALEFIIDDSGSMLCATDSIDPLTHKPMTRWKEANLRLKEMIEILAYVPFNTIVVEFLNRRDQIVLTRQGRTAVVFMQDAYSKIDAVFARAPRGTTPALEKLQESLIRGQGKSIARYFFGDGTPNGGERAQKEIINILRHRQDPAGNPMTFISCTNEDDQVEWMKDAEELVLYCSESDDFKDEGFEVLKDQGAALPYTKGFHLICTLVAAMNPDDLDAMDESVPFTKNTLDNLLGIQHPEESYRYYFDCFVQAQRARKVEGPSDQLKKNVQWNYNDFVRAPMAKDIPQVQQIKQQLHNM
;
A
#
# COMPACT_ATOMS: atom_id res chain seq x y z
N MET A 1 0.34 13.69 6.20
CA MET A 1 0.54 13.19 7.60
C MET A 1 1.81 12.36 7.63
N MET A 2 2.62 12.45 8.68
CA MET A 2 3.89 11.71 8.81
C MET A 2 3.69 10.48 9.69
N LEU A 3 4.46 9.41 9.46
CA LEU A 3 4.37 8.18 10.27
C LEU A 3 4.57 8.42 11.78
N SER A 4 5.33 9.44 12.15
CA SER A 4 5.55 9.84 13.56
C SER A 4 4.34 10.51 14.23
N GLU A 5 3.33 10.90 13.48
CA GLU A 5 2.09 11.50 14.03
C GLU A 5 1.15 10.44 14.58
N PHE A 6 1.31 9.19 14.15
CA PHE A 6 0.55 8.06 14.69
C PHE A 6 1.13 7.58 16.02
N GLN A 7 0.27 7.25 16.95
CA GLN A 7 0.66 6.64 18.23
C GLN A 7 1.20 5.23 18.04
N ALA A 8 0.68 4.51 17.03
CA ALA A 8 1.18 3.20 16.64
C ALA A 8 0.99 2.97 15.13
N LEU A 9 1.89 2.14 14.59
CA LEU A 9 1.73 1.46 13.31
C LEU A 9 1.37 0.01 13.63
N GLU A 10 0.17 -0.43 13.27
CA GLU A 10 -0.35 -1.75 13.60
C GLU A 10 -0.36 -2.64 12.35
N PHE A 11 0.38 -3.74 12.41
CA PHE A 11 0.44 -4.77 11.37
C PHE A 11 -0.41 -5.95 11.81
N ILE A 12 -1.47 -6.26 11.09
CA ILE A 12 -2.38 -7.37 11.34
C ILE A 12 -2.10 -8.42 10.27
N ILE A 13 -1.60 -9.58 10.68
CA ILE A 13 -1.12 -10.63 9.78
C ILE A 13 -2.12 -11.78 9.76
N ASP A 14 -2.58 -12.16 8.58
CA ASP A 14 -3.31 -13.40 8.40
C ASP A 14 -2.37 -14.59 8.67
N ASP A 15 -2.76 -15.43 9.60
CA ASP A 15 -2.08 -16.67 9.95
C ASP A 15 -3.02 -17.89 9.81
N SER A 16 -3.98 -17.79 8.87
CA SER A 16 -4.89 -18.88 8.48
C SER A 16 -4.16 -19.98 7.71
N GLY A 17 -4.85 -21.10 7.50
CA GLY A 17 -4.29 -22.27 6.81
C GLY A 17 -3.92 -22.01 5.35
N SER A 18 -4.61 -21.11 4.66
CA SER A 18 -4.35 -20.71 3.25
C SER A 18 -2.98 -20.05 3.06
N MET A 19 -2.44 -19.42 4.09
CA MET A 19 -1.09 -18.86 4.06
C MET A 19 0.03 -19.89 3.83
N LEU A 20 -0.28 -21.19 3.85
CA LEU A 20 0.64 -22.28 3.42
C LEU A 20 0.65 -22.49 1.91
N CYS A 21 -0.28 -21.91 1.15
CA CYS A 21 -0.27 -22.00 -0.30
C CYS A 21 1.00 -21.36 -0.88
N ALA A 22 1.45 -21.90 -2.01
CA ALA A 22 2.60 -21.37 -2.72
C ALA A 22 2.23 -20.05 -3.42
N THR A 23 3.22 -19.16 -3.55
CA THR A 23 3.17 -17.96 -4.38
C THR A 23 4.03 -18.13 -5.62
N ASP A 24 3.95 -17.19 -6.56
CA ASP A 24 4.83 -17.13 -7.73
C ASP A 24 6.25 -16.65 -7.38
N SER A 25 6.44 -16.12 -6.20
CA SER A 25 7.73 -15.65 -5.70
C SER A 25 8.66 -16.82 -5.38
N ILE A 26 9.88 -16.75 -5.89
CA ILE A 26 10.90 -17.79 -5.68
C ILE A 26 11.81 -17.40 -4.51
N ASP A 27 11.94 -18.31 -3.56
CA ASP A 27 12.87 -18.17 -2.45
C ASP A 27 14.33 -18.16 -2.99
N PRO A 28 15.08 -17.06 -2.77
CA PRO A 28 16.44 -16.94 -3.31
C PRO A 28 17.42 -17.95 -2.71
N LEU A 29 17.13 -18.56 -1.56
CA LEU A 29 18.00 -19.53 -0.90
C LEU A 29 17.72 -20.96 -1.35
N THR A 30 16.44 -21.31 -1.52
CA THR A 30 16.02 -22.68 -1.82
C THR A 30 15.67 -22.90 -3.27
N HIS A 31 15.52 -21.82 -4.06
CA HIS A 31 15.05 -21.84 -5.46
C HIS A 31 13.69 -22.53 -5.65
N LYS A 32 12.85 -22.53 -4.62
CA LYS A 32 11.49 -23.08 -4.64
C LYS A 32 10.47 -21.97 -4.48
N PRO A 33 9.21 -22.15 -4.93
CA PRO A 33 8.14 -21.24 -4.61
C PRO A 33 8.04 -20.98 -3.09
N MET A 34 7.90 -19.73 -2.71
CA MET A 34 7.64 -19.37 -1.32
C MET A 34 6.18 -19.69 -0.97
N THR A 35 5.89 -19.90 0.30
CA THR A 35 4.51 -19.85 0.79
C THR A 35 4.12 -18.40 1.03
N ARG A 36 2.82 -18.07 0.96
CA ARG A 36 2.27 -16.77 1.34
C ARG A 36 2.75 -16.34 2.73
N TRP A 37 2.83 -17.28 3.67
CA TRP A 37 3.36 -17.05 5.02
C TRP A 37 4.82 -16.59 5.04
N LYS A 38 5.66 -17.22 4.24
CA LYS A 38 7.07 -16.84 4.13
C LYS A 38 7.24 -15.50 3.44
N GLU A 39 6.44 -15.22 2.44
CA GLU A 39 6.44 -13.95 1.73
C GLU A 39 5.95 -12.81 2.64
N ALA A 40 4.86 -13.01 3.40
CA ALA A 40 4.41 -12.05 4.39
C ALA A 40 5.48 -11.74 5.45
N ASN A 41 6.22 -12.75 5.93
CA ASN A 41 7.37 -12.54 6.81
C ASN A 41 8.43 -11.63 6.15
N LEU A 42 8.78 -11.90 4.90
CA LEU A 42 9.78 -11.14 4.17
C LEU A 42 9.32 -9.69 3.97
N ARG A 43 8.10 -9.47 3.45
CA ARG A 43 7.52 -8.12 3.25
C ARG A 43 7.46 -7.33 4.57
N LEU A 44 7.01 -7.96 5.65
CA LEU A 44 6.98 -7.31 6.97
C LEU A 44 8.37 -6.85 7.40
N LYS A 45 9.41 -7.70 7.26
CA LYS A 45 10.78 -7.34 7.59
C LYS A 45 11.31 -6.20 6.75
N GLU A 46 11.05 -6.20 5.47
CA GLU A 46 11.44 -5.13 4.53
C GLU A 46 10.78 -3.79 4.90
N MET A 47 9.49 -3.82 5.28
CA MET A 47 8.81 -2.61 5.80
C MET A 47 9.42 -2.15 7.12
N ILE A 48 9.76 -3.05 8.03
CA ILE A 48 10.45 -2.73 9.29
C ILE A 48 11.85 -2.15 9.03
N GLU A 49 12.54 -2.62 8.00
CA GLU A 49 13.83 -2.07 7.60
C GLU A 49 13.72 -0.59 7.20
N ILE A 50 12.73 -0.23 6.40
CA ILE A 50 12.46 1.17 6.07
C ILE A 50 12.11 1.97 7.33
N LEU A 51 11.21 1.44 8.14
CA LEU A 51 10.78 2.07 9.39
C LEU A 51 11.93 2.25 10.39
N ALA A 52 13.00 1.44 10.30
CA ALA A 52 14.18 1.64 11.13
C ALA A 52 14.90 2.97 10.89
N TYR A 53 14.71 3.59 9.73
CA TYR A 53 15.36 4.85 9.35
C TYR A 53 14.44 6.07 9.40
N VAL A 54 13.15 5.89 9.61
CA VAL A 54 12.18 6.98 9.71
C VAL A 54 11.63 7.11 11.14
N PRO A 55 11.17 8.30 11.56
CA PRO A 55 10.55 8.46 12.86
C PRO A 55 9.21 7.72 12.96
N PHE A 56 9.03 6.96 14.04
CA PHE A 56 7.76 6.35 14.45
C PHE A 56 7.72 6.24 15.98
N ASN A 57 6.54 6.06 16.56
CA ASN A 57 6.37 5.89 18.01
C ASN A 57 6.44 4.41 18.42
N THR A 58 5.49 3.63 17.97
CA THR A 58 5.39 2.20 18.31
C THR A 58 4.95 1.42 17.08
N ILE A 59 5.51 0.23 16.90
CA ILE A 59 5.02 -0.76 15.93
C ILE A 59 4.43 -1.91 16.72
N VAL A 60 3.24 -2.34 16.33
CA VAL A 60 2.55 -3.49 16.92
C VAL A 60 2.29 -4.49 15.79
N VAL A 61 2.70 -5.75 15.96
CA VAL A 61 2.38 -6.83 15.02
C VAL A 61 1.46 -7.81 15.73
N GLU A 62 0.31 -8.07 15.15
CA GLU A 62 -0.71 -8.98 15.65
C GLU A 62 -1.10 -10.00 14.57
N PHE A 63 -1.81 -11.04 14.96
CA PHE A 63 -2.21 -12.13 14.09
C PHE A 63 -3.72 -12.39 14.22
N LEU A 64 -4.35 -12.97 13.18
CA LEU A 64 -5.78 -13.26 13.21
C LEU A 64 -6.14 -14.33 14.24
N ASN A 65 -5.38 -15.43 14.30
CA ASN A 65 -5.70 -16.60 15.12
C ASN A 65 -4.86 -16.73 16.39
N ARG A 66 -3.65 -16.14 16.39
CA ARG A 66 -2.73 -16.21 17.54
C ARG A 66 -2.94 -15.06 18.48
N ARG A 67 -2.66 -15.32 19.76
CA ARG A 67 -2.61 -14.27 20.78
C ARG A 67 -1.24 -13.60 20.91
N ASP A 68 -0.28 -14.04 20.10
CA ASP A 68 1.05 -13.42 20.08
C ASP A 68 0.94 -11.98 19.61
N GLN A 69 1.65 -11.11 20.31
CA GLN A 69 1.78 -9.70 19.94
C GLN A 69 3.26 -9.32 20.03
N ILE A 70 3.77 -8.69 18.98
CA ILE A 70 5.13 -8.17 18.94
C ILE A 70 5.04 -6.64 19.06
N VAL A 71 5.67 -6.08 20.08
CA VAL A 71 5.75 -4.62 20.26
C VAL A 71 7.19 -4.19 20.05
N LEU A 72 7.38 -3.24 19.12
CA LEU A 72 8.68 -2.71 18.74
C LEU A 72 8.73 -1.20 18.96
N THR A 73 9.79 -0.74 19.61
CA THR A 73 10.06 0.68 19.81
C THR A 73 11.55 0.93 19.58
N ARG A 74 11.90 2.12 19.06
CA ARG A 74 13.33 2.44 18.86
C ARG A 74 14.08 2.75 20.16
N GLN A 75 13.48 3.50 21.06
CA GLN A 75 14.01 3.82 22.40
C GLN A 75 15.51 4.22 22.41
N GLY A 76 15.92 5.08 21.47
CA GLY A 76 17.31 5.54 21.37
C GLY A 76 18.31 4.54 20.75
N ARG A 77 17.85 3.35 20.33
CA ARG A 77 18.69 2.36 19.65
C ARG A 77 19.03 2.81 18.22
N THR A 78 20.18 2.37 17.71
CA THR A 78 20.52 2.53 16.29
C THR A 78 19.57 1.71 15.42
N ALA A 79 19.45 2.06 14.14
CA ALA A 79 18.62 1.31 13.19
C ALA A 79 19.03 -0.17 13.13
N VAL A 80 20.33 -0.47 13.11
CA VAL A 80 20.85 -1.85 13.04
C VAL A 80 20.45 -2.67 14.26
N VAL A 81 20.61 -2.14 15.47
CA VAL A 81 20.24 -2.83 16.72
C VAL A 81 18.73 -3.03 16.78
N PHE A 82 17.95 -2.04 16.36
CA PHE A 82 16.50 -2.14 16.27
C PHE A 82 16.06 -3.25 15.31
N MET A 83 16.63 -3.29 14.08
CA MET A 83 16.31 -4.32 13.08
C MET A 83 16.65 -5.73 13.57
N GLN A 84 17.82 -5.91 14.20
CA GLN A 84 18.22 -7.23 14.73
C GLN A 84 17.23 -7.75 15.77
N ASP A 85 16.80 -6.90 16.71
CA ASP A 85 15.79 -7.25 17.73
C ASP A 85 14.43 -7.55 17.07
N ALA A 86 14.00 -6.69 16.14
CA ALA A 86 12.74 -6.85 15.42
C ALA A 86 12.71 -8.17 14.62
N TYR A 87 13.75 -8.45 13.84
CA TYR A 87 13.84 -9.67 13.04
C TYR A 87 13.83 -10.93 13.91
N SER A 88 14.58 -10.91 15.03
CA SER A 88 14.59 -12.04 15.96
C SER A 88 13.18 -12.35 16.51
N LYS A 89 12.43 -11.30 16.88
CA LYS A 89 11.06 -11.45 17.40
C LYS A 89 10.07 -11.94 16.33
N ILE A 90 10.16 -11.37 15.12
CA ILE A 90 9.32 -11.73 13.98
C ILE A 90 9.59 -13.19 13.60
N ASP A 91 10.86 -13.59 13.41
CA ASP A 91 11.23 -14.94 13.04
C ASP A 91 10.78 -15.98 14.07
N ALA A 92 10.85 -15.67 15.36
CA ALA A 92 10.39 -16.56 16.43
C ALA A 92 8.89 -16.89 16.31
N VAL A 93 8.06 -15.94 15.87
CA VAL A 93 6.62 -16.18 15.66
C VAL A 93 6.38 -16.85 14.31
N PHE A 94 7.03 -16.41 13.24
CA PHE A 94 6.86 -16.96 11.91
C PHE A 94 7.46 -18.37 11.73
N ALA A 95 8.34 -18.80 12.63
CA ALA A 95 8.85 -20.20 12.66
C ALA A 95 7.73 -21.23 12.91
N ARG A 96 6.60 -20.80 13.47
CA ARG A 96 5.42 -21.65 13.68
C ARG A 96 4.51 -21.56 12.47
N ALA A 97 4.16 -22.72 11.88
CA ALA A 97 3.28 -22.78 10.72
C ALA A 97 1.93 -22.07 10.98
N PRO A 98 1.38 -21.33 10.01
CA PRO A 98 0.07 -20.73 10.10
C PRO A 98 -1.02 -21.80 10.17
N ARG A 99 -2.13 -21.50 10.84
CA ARG A 99 -3.26 -22.42 11.02
C ARG A 99 -4.50 -21.67 11.49
N GLY A 100 -5.66 -22.20 11.18
CA GLY A 100 -6.94 -21.62 11.58
C GLY A 100 -7.71 -21.12 10.37
N THR A 101 -8.65 -20.25 10.62
CA THR A 101 -9.52 -19.62 9.63
C THR A 101 -9.18 -18.15 9.47
N THR A 102 -9.99 -17.38 8.74
CA THR A 102 -9.72 -15.96 8.47
C THR A 102 -10.74 -15.04 9.20
N PRO A 103 -10.66 -14.89 10.54
CA PRO A 103 -11.57 -14.04 11.32
C PRO A 103 -11.21 -12.55 11.19
N ALA A 104 -11.13 -12.06 9.93
CA ALA A 104 -10.70 -10.70 9.63
C ALA A 104 -11.66 -9.65 10.20
N LEU A 105 -12.99 -9.88 10.09
CA LEU A 105 -14.00 -8.96 10.60
C LEU A 105 -13.84 -8.73 12.10
N GLU A 106 -13.80 -9.83 12.87
CA GLU A 106 -13.68 -9.79 14.32
C GLU A 106 -12.38 -9.08 14.75
N LYS A 107 -11.28 -9.40 14.08
CA LYS A 107 -9.98 -8.80 14.37
C LYS A 107 -9.92 -7.31 14.08
N LEU A 108 -10.48 -6.89 12.94
CA LEU A 108 -10.55 -5.47 12.58
C LEU A 108 -11.47 -4.69 13.53
N GLN A 109 -12.61 -5.26 13.92
CA GLN A 109 -13.48 -4.67 14.94
C GLN A 109 -12.75 -4.49 16.28
N GLU A 110 -12.06 -5.53 16.77
CA GLU A 110 -11.26 -5.45 17.99
C GLU A 110 -10.19 -4.36 17.91
N SER A 111 -9.46 -4.28 16.80
CA SER A 111 -8.43 -3.27 16.58
C SER A 111 -9.01 -1.85 16.57
N LEU A 112 -10.12 -1.64 15.86
CA LEU A 112 -10.79 -0.32 15.80
C LEU A 112 -11.32 0.10 17.18
N ILE A 113 -11.93 -0.81 17.96
CA ILE A 113 -12.41 -0.53 19.31
C ILE A 113 -11.25 -0.18 20.25
N ARG A 114 -10.15 -0.95 20.20
CA ARG A 114 -8.94 -0.70 21.01
C ARG A 114 -8.27 0.62 20.65
N GLY A 115 -8.41 1.04 19.39
CA GLY A 115 -7.86 2.27 18.85
C GLY A 115 -8.73 3.50 19.01
N GLN A 116 -9.91 3.43 19.65
CA GLN A 116 -10.78 4.58 19.83
C GLN A 116 -10.07 5.73 20.56
N GLY A 117 -10.19 6.94 20.00
CA GLY A 117 -9.52 8.14 20.52
C GLY A 117 -7.99 8.17 20.30
N LYS A 118 -7.46 7.27 19.47
CA LYS A 118 -6.02 7.21 19.12
C LYS A 118 -5.86 7.36 17.61
N SER A 119 -4.67 7.81 17.21
CA SER A 119 -4.25 7.78 15.80
C SER A 119 -3.39 6.54 15.56
N ILE A 120 -3.90 5.60 14.75
CA ILE A 120 -3.24 4.32 14.46
C ILE A 120 -3.32 4.05 12.96
N ALA A 121 -2.16 3.98 12.30
CA ALA A 121 -2.10 3.49 10.93
C ALA A 121 -2.07 1.96 10.92
N ARG A 122 -2.94 1.34 10.13
CA ARG A 122 -3.12 -0.11 10.09
C ARG A 122 -2.73 -0.69 8.75
N TYR A 123 -2.06 -1.85 8.80
CA TYR A 123 -1.61 -2.62 7.66
C TYR A 123 -2.11 -4.04 7.82
N PHE A 124 -3.01 -4.47 6.95
CA PHE A 124 -3.63 -5.80 7.01
C PHE A 124 -3.06 -6.69 5.91
N PHE A 125 -2.34 -7.73 6.28
CA PHE A 125 -1.84 -8.76 5.36
C PHE A 125 -2.86 -9.88 5.26
N GLY A 126 -3.43 -10.10 4.08
CA GLY A 126 -4.43 -11.14 3.86
C GLY A 126 -4.30 -11.81 2.50
N ASP A 127 -4.73 -13.06 2.43
CA ASP A 127 -4.63 -13.89 1.22
C ASP A 127 -5.98 -14.43 0.73
N GLY A 128 -7.09 -13.96 1.30
CA GLY A 128 -8.36 -14.55 0.91
C GLY A 128 -9.60 -13.97 1.57
N THR A 129 -10.69 -14.67 1.31
CA THR A 129 -12.01 -14.30 1.76
C THR A 129 -12.13 -14.45 3.28
N PRO A 130 -12.62 -13.43 4.00
CA PRO A 130 -12.84 -13.52 5.43
C PRO A 130 -13.92 -14.57 5.79
N ASN A 131 -13.87 -15.09 7.02
CA ASN A 131 -14.94 -15.92 7.55
C ASN A 131 -16.30 -15.22 7.38
N GLY A 132 -17.30 -15.95 6.87
CA GLY A 132 -18.60 -15.37 6.55
C GLY A 132 -18.73 -14.80 5.12
N GLY A 133 -17.67 -14.90 4.32
CA GLY A 133 -17.70 -14.57 2.89
C GLY A 133 -18.15 -13.15 2.60
N GLU A 134 -18.91 -12.95 1.54
CA GLU A 134 -19.39 -11.65 1.05
C GLU A 134 -20.10 -10.80 2.14
N ARG A 135 -20.80 -11.44 3.07
CA ARG A 135 -21.43 -10.73 4.19
C ARG A 135 -20.38 -10.08 5.10
N ALA A 136 -19.30 -10.79 5.41
CA ALA A 136 -18.22 -10.27 6.24
C ALA A 136 -17.43 -9.18 5.50
N GLN A 137 -17.19 -9.33 4.19
CA GLN A 137 -16.56 -8.32 3.34
C GLN A 137 -17.35 -6.99 3.39
N LYS A 138 -18.67 -7.04 3.16
CA LYS A 138 -19.56 -5.87 3.23
C LYS A 138 -19.54 -5.24 4.64
N GLU A 139 -19.49 -6.04 5.68
CA GLU A 139 -19.45 -5.53 7.05
C GLU A 139 -18.07 -4.91 7.37
N ILE A 140 -16.96 -5.45 6.86
CA ILE A 140 -15.63 -4.83 6.97
C ILE A 140 -15.64 -3.45 6.30
N ILE A 141 -16.15 -3.34 5.08
CA ILE A 141 -16.26 -2.05 4.38
C ILE A 141 -17.15 -1.08 5.19
N ASN A 142 -18.25 -1.56 5.75
CA ASN A 142 -19.16 -0.77 6.55
C ASN A 142 -18.49 -0.23 7.84
N ILE A 143 -17.81 -1.05 8.62
CA ILE A 143 -17.12 -0.60 9.84
C ILE A 143 -15.97 0.37 9.54
N LEU A 144 -15.24 0.16 8.42
CA LEU A 144 -14.18 1.05 7.99
C LEU A 144 -14.74 2.41 7.51
N ARG A 145 -15.86 2.42 6.83
CA ARG A 145 -16.54 3.63 6.38
C ARG A 145 -17.02 4.49 7.56
N HIS A 146 -17.47 3.87 8.63
CA HIS A 146 -18.02 4.56 9.82
C HIS A 146 -17.02 4.67 10.98
N ARG A 147 -15.74 4.32 10.75
CA ARG A 147 -14.73 4.46 11.79
C ARG A 147 -14.54 5.91 12.19
N GLN A 148 -14.26 6.11 13.47
CA GLN A 148 -13.96 7.44 14.00
C GLN A 148 -12.62 7.93 13.43
N ASP A 149 -12.57 9.18 13.01
CA ASP A 149 -11.36 9.84 12.48
C ASP A 149 -10.64 9.00 11.41
N PRO A 150 -11.17 8.91 10.18
CA PRO A 150 -10.55 8.12 9.12
C PRO A 150 -9.11 8.51 8.80
N ALA A 151 -8.78 9.81 8.83
CA ALA A 151 -7.43 10.30 8.57
C ALA A 151 -6.43 9.90 9.67
N GLY A 152 -6.87 9.90 10.95
CA GLY A 152 -6.07 9.41 12.07
C GLY A 152 -6.07 7.88 12.20
N ASN A 153 -6.90 7.17 11.40
CA ASN A 153 -7.01 5.71 11.41
C ASN A 153 -7.00 5.12 9.99
N PRO A 154 -5.97 5.43 9.16
CA PRO A 154 -5.86 4.89 7.83
C PRO A 154 -5.70 3.37 7.84
N MET A 155 -6.15 2.70 6.76
CA MET A 155 -6.07 1.26 6.57
C MET A 155 -5.44 0.93 5.22
N THR A 156 -4.33 0.21 5.22
CA THR A 156 -3.74 -0.35 4.01
C THR A 156 -3.91 -1.87 4.01
N PHE A 157 -4.57 -2.39 3.00
CA PHE A 157 -4.62 -3.82 2.72
C PHE A 157 -3.39 -4.21 1.89
N ILE A 158 -2.77 -5.32 2.25
CA ILE A 158 -1.60 -5.87 1.58
C ILE A 158 -1.96 -7.27 1.12
N SER A 159 -2.18 -7.41 -0.17
CA SER A 159 -2.52 -8.68 -0.79
C SER A 159 -1.34 -9.66 -0.70
N CYS A 160 -1.63 -10.88 -0.25
CA CYS A 160 -0.68 -11.99 -0.15
C CYS A 160 -0.98 -13.10 -1.16
N THR A 161 -1.74 -12.81 -2.21
CA THR A 161 -2.11 -13.76 -3.25
C THR A 161 -2.32 -13.03 -4.57
N ASN A 162 -2.08 -13.72 -5.68
CA ASN A 162 -2.38 -13.25 -7.03
C ASN A 162 -3.74 -13.78 -7.52
N GLU A 163 -4.58 -14.31 -6.63
CA GLU A 163 -5.93 -14.77 -6.91
C GLU A 163 -6.91 -13.60 -6.73
N ASP A 164 -7.10 -12.78 -7.75
CA ASP A 164 -7.90 -11.55 -7.74
C ASP A 164 -9.28 -11.74 -7.09
N ASP A 165 -9.98 -12.81 -7.45
CA ASP A 165 -11.33 -13.11 -6.94
C ASP A 165 -11.37 -13.19 -5.39
N GLN A 166 -10.27 -13.50 -4.74
CA GLN A 166 -10.21 -13.64 -3.29
C GLN A 166 -9.94 -12.34 -2.56
N VAL A 167 -9.30 -11.39 -3.22
CA VAL A 167 -8.89 -10.11 -2.64
C VAL A 167 -9.63 -8.90 -3.24
N GLU A 168 -10.52 -9.11 -4.22
CA GLU A 168 -11.33 -8.05 -4.85
C GLU A 168 -12.02 -7.15 -3.81
N TRP A 169 -12.47 -7.72 -2.68
CA TRP A 169 -13.07 -6.95 -1.61
C TRP A 169 -12.14 -5.93 -0.95
N MET A 170 -10.81 -6.12 -1.04
CA MET A 170 -9.81 -5.15 -0.55
C MET A 170 -9.74 -3.96 -1.51
N LYS A 171 -9.81 -4.21 -2.81
CA LYS A 171 -9.92 -3.18 -3.86
C LYS A 171 -11.24 -2.40 -3.73
N ASP A 172 -12.36 -3.11 -3.49
CA ASP A 172 -13.64 -2.47 -3.16
C ASP A 172 -13.55 -1.56 -1.92
N ALA A 173 -12.78 -1.98 -0.91
CA ALA A 173 -12.59 -1.18 0.30
C ALA A 173 -11.79 0.10 0.00
N GLU A 174 -10.77 0.06 -0.86
CA GLU A 174 -10.05 1.23 -1.33
C GLU A 174 -10.97 2.22 -2.05
N GLU A 175 -11.75 1.75 -3.02
CA GLU A 175 -12.65 2.59 -3.80
C GLU A 175 -13.77 3.23 -2.96
N LEU A 176 -14.29 2.50 -1.97
CA LEU A 176 -15.49 2.88 -1.23
C LEU A 176 -15.22 3.57 0.12
N VAL A 177 -13.98 3.57 0.61
CA VAL A 177 -13.65 4.02 1.97
C VAL A 177 -12.52 5.04 1.97
N LEU A 178 -12.77 6.22 2.51
CA LEU A 178 -11.74 7.26 2.65
C LEU A 178 -10.57 6.78 3.52
N TYR A 179 -9.34 7.14 3.15
CA TYR A 179 -8.11 6.73 3.83
C TYR A 179 -8.00 5.20 3.95
N CYS A 180 -8.38 4.53 2.90
CA CYS A 180 -8.18 3.12 2.70
C CYS A 180 -7.40 2.94 1.40
N SER A 181 -6.47 1.99 1.36
CA SER A 181 -5.70 1.65 0.16
C SER A 181 -5.45 0.16 0.12
N GLU A 182 -5.29 -0.36 -1.08
CA GLU A 182 -4.81 -1.72 -1.33
C GLU A 182 -3.42 -1.64 -1.95
N SER A 183 -2.58 -2.62 -1.72
CA SER A 183 -1.25 -2.75 -2.31
C SER A 183 -1.00 -4.20 -2.67
N ASP A 184 -0.81 -4.41 -3.94
CA ASP A 184 -0.47 -5.70 -4.53
C ASP A 184 1.01 -6.06 -4.37
N ASP A 185 1.49 -7.11 -4.99
CA ASP A 185 2.90 -7.42 -4.96
C ASP A 185 3.73 -6.44 -5.82
N PHE A 186 5.03 -6.32 -5.50
CA PHE A 186 5.95 -5.39 -6.17
C PHE A 186 6.03 -5.60 -7.69
N LYS A 187 5.89 -6.83 -8.16
CA LYS A 187 6.09 -7.16 -9.58
C LYS A 187 4.87 -6.74 -10.40
N ASP A 188 3.69 -7.07 -9.92
CA ASP A 188 2.44 -6.79 -10.62
C ASP A 188 2.12 -5.29 -10.54
N GLU A 189 2.20 -4.69 -9.35
CA GLU A 189 2.11 -3.24 -9.14
C GLU A 189 3.14 -2.47 -10.00
N GLY A 190 4.42 -2.90 -9.97
CA GLY A 190 5.49 -2.26 -10.75
C GLY A 190 5.25 -2.30 -12.25
N PHE A 191 4.64 -3.38 -12.76
CA PHE A 191 4.30 -3.48 -14.17
C PHE A 191 3.21 -2.47 -14.54
N GLU A 192 2.16 -2.35 -13.74
CA GLU A 192 1.06 -1.41 -13.97
C GLU A 192 1.52 0.03 -13.85
N VAL A 193 2.23 0.36 -12.78
CA VAL A 193 2.76 1.70 -12.55
C VAL A 193 3.69 2.14 -13.68
N LEU A 194 4.65 1.31 -14.10
CA LEU A 194 5.57 1.67 -15.18
C LEU A 194 4.88 1.75 -16.54
N LYS A 195 3.83 0.97 -16.76
CA LYS A 195 2.98 1.09 -17.96
C LYS A 195 2.28 2.44 -18.02
N ASP A 196 1.84 2.96 -16.88
CA ASP A 196 1.11 4.23 -16.79
C ASP A 196 2.04 5.43 -16.64
N GLN A 197 3.05 5.36 -15.79
CA GLN A 197 3.96 6.48 -15.50
C GLN A 197 5.15 6.58 -16.47
N GLY A 198 5.45 5.50 -17.18
CA GLY A 198 6.60 5.42 -18.08
C GLY A 198 7.91 5.03 -17.37
N ALA A 199 8.89 4.61 -18.18
CA ALA A 199 10.15 4.03 -17.69
C ALA A 199 11.10 5.00 -16.95
N ALA A 200 10.79 6.29 -16.93
CA ALA A 200 11.59 7.28 -16.20
C ALA A 200 11.25 7.37 -14.71
N LEU A 201 10.09 6.82 -14.28
CA LEU A 201 9.79 6.72 -12.86
C LEU A 201 10.72 5.69 -12.21
N PRO A 202 11.47 6.04 -11.15
CA PRO A 202 12.38 5.10 -10.49
C PRO A 202 11.62 4.15 -9.56
N TYR A 203 10.71 3.35 -10.11
CA TYR A 203 9.90 2.40 -9.36
C TYR A 203 10.75 1.20 -8.94
N THR A 204 11.39 1.34 -7.79
CA THR A 204 12.19 0.29 -7.16
C THR A 204 11.39 -0.40 -6.06
N LYS A 205 11.85 -1.56 -5.59
CA LYS A 205 11.24 -2.24 -4.45
C LYS A 205 11.18 -1.35 -3.19
N GLY A 206 12.22 -0.57 -2.94
CA GLY A 206 12.22 0.39 -1.83
C GLY A 206 11.16 1.48 -2.00
N PHE A 207 10.97 1.98 -3.21
CA PHE A 207 9.93 2.95 -3.52
C PHE A 207 8.52 2.35 -3.32
N HIS A 208 8.27 1.16 -3.84
CA HIS A 208 7.02 0.43 -3.63
C HIS A 208 6.68 0.26 -2.13
N LEU A 209 7.65 -0.15 -1.31
CA LEU A 209 7.45 -0.30 0.13
C LEU A 209 7.15 1.03 0.84
N ILE A 210 7.78 2.13 0.41
CA ILE A 210 7.46 3.48 0.92
C ILE A 210 6.03 3.85 0.53
N CYS A 211 5.64 3.64 -0.73
CA CYS A 211 4.27 3.89 -1.18
C CYS A 211 3.25 3.07 -0.37
N THR A 212 3.47 1.77 -0.20
CA THR A 212 2.62 0.90 0.63
C THR A 212 2.48 1.43 2.07
N LEU A 213 3.57 1.96 2.67
CA LEU A 213 3.53 2.52 4.02
C LEU A 213 2.71 3.81 4.14
N VAL A 214 2.58 4.59 3.07
CA VAL A 214 1.93 5.92 3.13
C VAL A 214 0.66 6.02 2.28
N ALA A 215 0.30 5.00 1.50
CA ALA A 215 -0.82 5.01 0.56
C ALA A 215 -2.13 5.47 1.20
N ALA A 216 -2.59 4.79 2.23
CA ALA A 216 -3.84 5.14 2.90
C ALA A 216 -3.79 6.47 3.69
N MET A 217 -2.60 7.05 3.91
CA MET A 217 -2.43 8.34 4.58
C MET A 217 -2.55 9.51 3.60
N ASN A 218 -2.22 9.28 2.35
CA ASN A 218 -2.23 10.28 1.29
C ASN A 218 -2.73 9.69 -0.04
N PRO A 219 -3.97 9.17 -0.04
CA PRO A 219 -4.51 8.50 -1.23
C PRO A 219 -4.52 9.41 -2.46
N ASP A 220 -4.85 10.69 -2.29
CA ASP A 220 -4.96 11.65 -3.40
C ASP A 220 -3.65 11.84 -4.22
N ASP A 221 -2.48 11.66 -3.60
CA ASP A 221 -1.19 11.77 -4.30
C ASP A 221 -0.78 10.44 -4.93
N LEU A 222 -1.08 9.32 -4.27
CA LEU A 222 -0.63 8.00 -4.69
C LEU A 222 -1.56 7.35 -5.72
N ASP A 223 -2.86 7.69 -5.74
CA ASP A 223 -3.77 7.38 -6.84
C ASP A 223 -3.24 7.82 -8.22
N ALA A 224 -2.32 8.81 -8.25
CA ALA A 224 -1.69 9.19 -9.50
C ALA A 224 -0.84 8.08 -10.11
N MET A 225 -0.39 7.08 -9.34
CA MET A 225 0.50 6.03 -9.84
C MET A 225 -0.16 5.17 -10.92
N ASP A 226 -1.41 4.77 -10.71
CA ASP A 226 -2.16 3.85 -11.57
C ASP A 226 -3.31 4.52 -12.34
N GLU A 227 -3.68 5.75 -12.00
CA GLU A 227 -4.75 6.50 -12.66
C GLU A 227 -4.35 7.23 -13.95
N SER A 228 -3.17 6.99 -14.50
CA SER A 228 -2.70 7.68 -15.72
C SER A 228 -2.67 9.21 -15.59
N VAL A 229 -2.32 9.71 -14.42
CA VAL A 229 -2.06 11.11 -14.10
C VAL A 229 -0.59 11.28 -13.74
N PRO A 230 0.14 12.27 -14.29
CA PRO A 230 1.54 12.44 -13.91
C PRO A 230 1.65 12.98 -12.47
N PHE A 231 2.64 12.53 -11.73
CA PHE A 231 2.99 13.17 -10.46
C PHE A 231 3.36 14.64 -10.65
N THR A 232 3.01 15.49 -9.70
CA THR A 232 3.60 16.83 -9.66
C THR A 232 5.09 16.75 -9.29
N LYS A 233 5.85 17.79 -9.64
CA LYS A 233 7.25 17.86 -9.20
C LYS A 233 7.37 17.81 -7.68
N ASN A 234 6.48 18.51 -6.98
CA ASN A 234 6.46 18.52 -5.52
C ASN A 234 6.19 17.13 -4.92
N THR A 235 5.26 16.37 -5.48
CA THR A 235 4.97 15.01 -5.00
C THR A 235 6.17 14.08 -5.21
N LEU A 236 6.79 14.10 -6.39
CA LEU A 236 8.00 13.29 -6.66
C LEU A 236 9.17 13.68 -5.76
N ASP A 237 9.41 14.97 -5.57
CA ASP A 237 10.46 15.47 -4.68
C ASP A 237 10.27 14.96 -3.24
N ASN A 238 9.03 14.96 -2.76
CA ASN A 238 8.70 14.50 -1.42
C ASN A 238 8.79 12.98 -1.27
N LEU A 239 8.27 12.21 -2.23
CA LEU A 239 8.30 10.75 -2.20
C LEU A 239 9.72 10.19 -2.27
N LEU A 240 10.59 10.81 -3.08
CA LEU A 240 11.97 10.39 -3.25
C LEU A 240 12.92 11.06 -2.26
N GLY A 241 12.44 12.04 -1.47
CA GLY A 241 13.24 12.73 -0.47
C GLY A 241 14.38 13.60 -1.05
N ILE A 242 14.24 14.00 -2.32
CA ILE A 242 15.25 14.81 -3.03
C ILE A 242 14.56 15.97 -3.76
N GLN A 243 15.33 17.02 -4.04
CA GLN A 243 14.88 18.10 -4.90
C GLN A 243 15.39 17.85 -6.33
N HIS A 244 14.52 17.39 -7.21
CA HIS A 244 14.89 17.13 -8.60
C HIS A 244 15.19 18.44 -9.33
N PRO A 245 16.30 18.52 -10.13
CA PRO A 245 16.46 19.55 -11.14
C PRO A 245 15.26 19.56 -12.09
N GLU A 246 14.91 20.72 -12.60
CA GLU A 246 13.77 20.85 -13.52
C GLU A 246 13.92 19.99 -14.76
N GLU A 247 15.15 19.82 -15.25
CA GLU A 247 15.47 18.95 -16.40
C GLU A 247 15.13 17.47 -16.13
N SER A 248 15.44 16.97 -14.92
CA SER A 248 15.12 15.60 -14.54
C SER A 248 13.61 15.37 -14.43
N TYR A 249 12.89 16.34 -13.86
CA TYR A 249 11.45 16.27 -13.80
C TYR A 249 10.83 16.38 -15.20
N ARG A 250 11.37 17.23 -16.08
CA ARG A 250 10.95 17.33 -17.50
C ARG A 250 11.11 15.99 -18.21
N TYR A 251 12.23 15.31 -18.00
CA TYR A 251 12.46 13.99 -18.59
C TYR A 251 11.41 12.96 -18.14
N TYR A 252 11.10 12.90 -16.83
CA TYR A 252 10.02 12.06 -16.32
C TYR A 252 8.67 12.40 -16.98
N PHE A 253 8.29 13.67 -17.00
CA PHE A 253 7.01 14.11 -17.55
C PHE A 253 6.88 13.78 -19.04
N ASP A 254 7.92 13.97 -19.82
CA ASP A 254 7.92 13.63 -21.25
C ASP A 254 7.82 12.11 -21.47
N CYS A 255 8.47 11.31 -20.64
CA CYS A 255 8.34 9.84 -20.66
C CYS A 255 6.91 9.39 -20.31
N PHE A 256 6.29 9.99 -19.29
CA PHE A 256 4.89 9.78 -18.96
C PHE A 256 3.98 10.07 -20.17
N VAL A 257 4.11 11.24 -20.76
CA VAL A 257 3.29 11.62 -21.96
C VAL A 257 3.50 10.63 -23.10
N GLN A 258 4.72 10.14 -23.31
CA GLN A 258 5.01 9.12 -24.33
C GLN A 258 4.33 7.78 -23.99
N ALA A 259 4.37 7.33 -22.75
CA ALA A 259 3.70 6.11 -22.29
C ALA A 259 2.19 6.18 -22.55
N GLN A 260 1.54 7.29 -22.18
CA GLN A 260 0.12 7.50 -22.44
C GLN A 260 -0.23 7.48 -23.94
N ARG A 261 0.58 8.10 -24.78
CA ARG A 261 0.37 8.07 -26.24
C ARG A 261 0.59 6.71 -26.87
N ALA A 262 1.47 5.89 -26.30
CA ALA A 262 1.74 4.53 -26.75
C ALA A 262 0.69 3.51 -26.28
N ARG A 263 -0.20 3.90 -25.34
CA ARG A 263 -1.22 3.02 -24.75
C ARG A 263 -2.08 2.37 -25.86
N LYS A 264 -2.29 1.07 -25.72
CA LYS A 264 -3.25 0.32 -26.55
C LYS A 264 -4.66 0.73 -26.13
N VAL A 265 -5.48 1.06 -27.11
CA VAL A 265 -6.89 1.44 -26.88
C VAL A 265 -7.75 0.19 -26.88
N GLU A 266 -8.28 -0.18 -25.75
CA GLU A 266 -9.21 -1.31 -25.58
C GLU A 266 -10.64 -0.83 -25.31
N GLY A 267 -10.80 0.45 -24.94
CA GLY A 267 -12.11 1.04 -24.66
C GLY A 267 -12.09 2.57 -24.68
N PRO A 268 -13.26 3.20 -24.41
CA PRO A 268 -13.40 4.66 -24.40
C PRO A 268 -12.49 5.34 -23.36
N SER A 269 -12.29 4.73 -22.21
CA SER A 269 -11.41 5.21 -21.15
C SER A 269 -9.95 5.33 -21.65
N ASP A 270 -9.42 4.29 -22.29
CA ASP A 270 -8.05 4.34 -22.86
C ASP A 270 -7.92 5.38 -23.95
N GLN A 271 -8.96 5.53 -24.77
CA GLN A 271 -8.99 6.55 -25.81
C GLN A 271 -8.95 7.96 -25.20
N LEU A 272 -9.67 8.19 -24.11
CA LEU A 272 -9.63 9.45 -23.36
C LEU A 272 -8.23 9.69 -22.81
N LYS A 273 -7.68 8.77 -22.04
CA LYS A 273 -6.35 8.83 -21.43
C LYS A 273 -5.26 9.15 -22.47
N LYS A 274 -5.31 8.46 -23.62
CA LYS A 274 -4.37 8.64 -24.72
C LYS A 274 -4.40 10.03 -25.35
N ASN A 275 -5.56 10.68 -25.38
CA ASN A 275 -5.77 11.97 -26.03
C ASN A 275 -5.56 13.17 -25.12
N VAL A 276 -5.35 12.96 -23.83
CA VAL A 276 -5.11 14.04 -22.88
C VAL A 276 -3.83 14.78 -23.22
N GLN A 277 -3.92 16.11 -23.31
CA GLN A 277 -2.77 16.99 -23.48
C GLN A 277 -2.44 17.65 -22.14
N TRP A 278 -1.54 17.03 -21.39
CA TRP A 278 -1.10 17.53 -20.10
C TRP A 278 -0.23 18.78 -20.25
N ASN A 279 -0.49 19.81 -19.45
CA ASN A 279 0.33 21.02 -19.42
C ASN A 279 1.43 20.89 -18.37
N TYR A 280 2.66 20.71 -18.80
CA TYR A 280 3.85 20.61 -17.95
C TYR A 280 3.93 21.68 -16.84
N ASN A 281 3.66 22.95 -17.19
CA ASN A 281 3.80 24.05 -16.23
C ASN A 281 2.84 23.96 -15.05
N ASP A 282 1.68 23.33 -15.22
CA ASP A 282 0.72 23.13 -14.13
C ASP A 282 1.28 22.12 -13.13
N PHE A 283 1.91 21.05 -13.61
CA PHE A 283 2.50 20.00 -12.77
C PHE A 283 3.82 20.40 -12.08
N VAL A 284 4.55 21.37 -12.62
CA VAL A 284 5.72 21.96 -11.95
C VAL A 284 5.30 22.85 -10.78
N ARG A 285 4.18 23.54 -10.89
CA ARG A 285 3.75 24.58 -9.95
C ARG A 285 2.78 24.09 -8.88
N ALA A 286 1.94 23.13 -9.22
CA ALA A 286 0.93 22.63 -8.29
C ALA A 286 1.59 21.82 -7.16
N PRO A 287 1.13 21.96 -5.92
CA PRO A 287 1.60 21.12 -4.81
C PRO A 287 1.19 19.65 -5.01
N MET A 288 -0.01 19.40 -5.52
CA MET A 288 -0.57 18.07 -5.74
C MET A 288 -1.30 17.99 -7.07
N ALA A 289 -1.38 16.80 -7.68
CA ALA A 289 -2.07 16.61 -8.95
C ALA A 289 -3.57 16.98 -8.86
N LYS A 290 -4.23 16.66 -7.76
CA LYS A 290 -5.63 17.03 -7.51
C LYS A 290 -5.91 18.53 -7.52
N ASP A 291 -4.91 19.36 -7.30
CA ASP A 291 -5.06 20.83 -7.31
C ASP A 291 -5.13 21.39 -8.74
N ILE A 292 -4.90 20.54 -9.75
CA ILE A 292 -4.92 20.91 -11.17
C ILE A 292 -6.34 20.72 -11.72
N PRO A 293 -7.03 21.77 -12.20
CA PRO A 293 -8.42 21.66 -12.68
C PRO A 293 -8.60 20.64 -13.81
N GLN A 294 -7.61 20.49 -14.68
CA GLN A 294 -7.64 19.50 -15.76
C GLN A 294 -7.69 18.07 -15.21
N VAL A 295 -6.95 17.76 -14.15
CA VAL A 295 -6.98 16.44 -13.50
C VAL A 295 -8.37 16.14 -12.98
N GLN A 296 -8.99 17.07 -12.25
CA GLN A 296 -10.35 16.91 -11.72
C GLN A 296 -11.36 16.66 -12.85
N GLN A 297 -11.26 17.41 -13.94
CA GLN A 297 -12.14 17.24 -15.09
C GLN A 297 -12.02 15.87 -15.73
N ILE A 298 -10.80 15.35 -15.90
CA ILE A 298 -10.54 14.04 -16.52
C ILE A 298 -11.02 12.92 -15.61
N LYS A 299 -10.72 12.99 -14.29
CA LYS A 299 -11.24 12.01 -13.31
C LYS A 299 -12.77 11.95 -13.34
N GLN A 300 -13.44 13.10 -13.38
CA GLN A 300 -14.90 13.15 -13.51
C GLN A 300 -15.42 12.54 -14.82
N GLN A 301 -14.72 12.73 -15.93
CA GLN A 301 -15.08 12.13 -17.22
C GLN A 301 -14.92 10.60 -17.18
N LEU A 302 -13.83 10.10 -16.59
CA LEU A 302 -13.58 8.66 -16.43
C LEU A 302 -14.63 8.00 -15.54
N HIS A 303 -14.99 8.65 -14.44
CA HIS A 303 -16.02 8.14 -13.51
C HIS A 303 -17.42 8.06 -14.14
N ASN A 304 -17.71 8.86 -15.17
CA ASN A 304 -19.01 8.88 -15.86
C ASN A 304 -19.04 7.95 -17.09
N MET A 305 -17.98 7.20 -17.39
CA MET A 305 -17.91 6.23 -18.49
C MET A 305 -18.21 4.82 -18.04
#